data_6eb1e6097bfc0a4090c40feb0210b818
#
_entry.id   6eb1e6097bfc0a4090c40feb0210b818
#
_cell.length_a   1.000
_cell.length_b   1.000
_cell.length_c   1.000
_cell.angle_alpha   90.00
_cell.angle_beta   90.00
_cell.angle_gamma   90.00
#
_symmetry.space_group_name_H-M   'P 1'
#
loop_
_entity.id
_entity.type
_entity.pdbx_description
1 polymer ?
#
loop_
_entity_poly.entity_id
_entity_poly.type
_entity_poly.pdbx_seq_one_letter_code
_entity_poly.pdbx_strand_id
1 'polypeptide(L)'
;ELIKVLYISEHYLVKITKQLNNFFKIFDIVIVSIKGIYQLTGNELSIRVFSFIFLQDSFQELAWPFSKISLEEIKKSLPDELLERSYKNVRMKKRAFYILYAIFKTRTSAQNFLKMPHSKNLHSFFILINQYSHVTLFFLEHCFADIQCETRKTEILYFNFLSRIFIPYIFSEKQTKQIEKLFIESNHPYCVLSKKLFKQVAYLLTNQHDYQYVYYLSIFNAWYFLTEGNYYTFLTLYLPQPEICTPSDVAYFNRIKGTVEKLVHQETHLELLSQLLYTLSVSEKKVQVRIYLQIIKDFYANYFIKTRLSSLYNTNAISITEDFTNADIIITDSFEKATSNQDIFYLDSIENEESWHELTEFIQQKYMAKLNVGL
;
A
#
# COMPACT_ATOMS: atom_id res chain seq x y z
N GLU A 1 -11.69 23.25 29.58
CA GLU A 1 -10.60 23.65 28.68
C GLU A 1 -10.95 23.38 27.22
N LEU A 2 -11.37 22.15 26.83
CA LEU A 2 -11.80 21.79 25.47
C LEU A 2 -12.88 22.74 24.91
N ILE A 3 -13.91 23.05 25.69
CA ILE A 3 -15.00 23.95 25.32
C ILE A 3 -14.49 25.33 24.91
N LYS A 4 -13.48 25.86 25.66
CA LYS A 4 -12.87 27.15 25.35
C LYS A 4 -12.00 27.09 24.09
N VAL A 5 -11.21 26.02 23.93
CA VAL A 5 -10.31 25.85 22.77
C VAL A 5 -11.11 25.63 21.47
N LEU A 6 -12.21 24.87 21.56
CA LEU A 6 -13.04 24.55 20.39
C LEU A 6 -14.16 25.59 20.12
N TYR A 7 -14.32 26.59 21.01
CA TYR A 7 -15.41 27.60 20.91
C TYR A 7 -16.80 26.98 20.78
N ILE A 8 -17.08 25.89 21.53
CA ILE A 8 -18.36 25.18 21.49
C ILE A 8 -19.03 25.13 22.85
N SER A 9 -20.34 24.87 22.89
CA SER A 9 -21.04 24.65 24.15
C SER A 9 -20.82 23.26 24.72
N GLU A 10 -21.00 23.07 26.03
CA GLU A 10 -20.92 21.77 26.69
C GLU A 10 -21.91 20.76 26.08
N HIS A 11 -23.15 21.21 25.84
CA HIS A 11 -24.17 20.39 25.21
C HIS A 11 -23.72 19.89 23.82
N TYR A 12 -23.09 20.76 23.04
CA TYR A 12 -22.59 20.41 21.71
C TYR A 12 -21.40 19.43 21.80
N LEU A 13 -20.51 19.61 22.78
CA LEU A 13 -19.40 18.67 23.03
C LEU A 13 -19.93 17.26 23.35
N VAL A 14 -20.94 17.15 24.22
CA VAL A 14 -21.58 15.86 24.55
C VAL A 14 -22.21 15.23 23.30
N LYS A 15 -22.90 16.03 22.48
CA LYS A 15 -23.52 15.56 21.22
C LYS A 15 -22.46 15.01 20.25
N ILE A 16 -21.38 15.76 20.02
CA ILE A 16 -20.26 15.31 19.16
C ILE A 16 -19.61 14.03 19.71
N THR A 17 -19.34 13.99 21.02
CA THR A 17 -18.75 12.81 21.65
C THR A 17 -19.62 11.56 21.43
N LYS A 18 -20.94 11.71 21.53
CA LYS A 18 -21.87 10.61 21.23
C LYS A 18 -21.79 10.15 19.76
N GLN A 19 -21.73 11.08 18.83
CA GLN A 19 -21.59 10.78 17.40
C GLN A 19 -20.26 10.08 17.10
N LEU A 20 -19.15 10.57 17.67
CA LEU A 20 -17.83 9.95 17.54
C LEU A 20 -17.80 8.55 18.16
N ASN A 21 -18.45 8.35 19.31
CA ASN A 21 -18.53 7.03 19.93
C ASN A 21 -19.33 6.03 19.09
N ASN A 22 -20.36 6.48 18.36
CA ASN A 22 -21.05 5.60 17.40
C ASN A 22 -20.13 5.16 16.25
N PHE A 23 -19.29 6.05 15.77
CA PHE A 23 -18.28 5.73 14.76
C PHE A 23 -17.19 4.81 15.33
N PHE A 24 -16.69 5.11 16.53
CA PHE A 24 -15.61 4.36 17.17
C PHE A 24 -16.01 2.95 17.64
N LYS A 25 -17.29 2.69 17.79
CA LYS A 25 -17.80 1.40 18.25
C LYS A 25 -17.34 0.22 17.39
N ILE A 26 -17.21 0.43 16.07
CA ILE A 26 -16.72 -0.61 15.14
C ILE A 26 -15.25 -0.98 15.38
N PHE A 27 -14.49 -0.14 16.08
CA PHE A 27 -13.08 -0.33 16.37
C PHE A 27 -12.82 -0.73 17.83
N ASP A 28 -13.88 -0.97 18.58
CA ASP A 28 -13.80 -1.21 20.03
C ASP A 28 -13.05 -0.07 20.77
N ILE A 29 -13.32 1.16 20.35
CA ILE A 29 -12.80 2.39 20.96
C ILE A 29 -13.96 3.22 21.47
N VAL A 30 -13.79 3.88 22.60
CA VAL A 30 -14.77 4.81 23.14
C VAL A 30 -14.07 6.04 23.75
N ILE A 31 -14.67 7.22 23.56
CA ILE A 31 -14.31 8.45 24.26
C ILE A 31 -15.09 8.47 25.57
N VAL A 32 -14.38 8.48 26.68
CA VAL A 32 -14.96 8.61 28.02
C VAL A 32 -14.53 9.95 28.65
N SER A 33 -15.42 10.54 29.45
CA SER A 33 -15.08 11.69 30.28
C SER A 33 -14.97 11.26 31.72
N ILE A 34 -13.77 11.31 32.29
CA ILE A 34 -13.51 11.00 33.70
C ILE A 34 -13.03 12.26 34.38
N LYS A 35 -13.83 12.77 35.34
CA LYS A 35 -13.55 14.02 36.05
C LYS A 35 -13.27 15.21 35.13
N GLY A 36 -14.00 15.30 34.03
CA GLY A 36 -13.84 16.37 33.03
C GLY A 36 -12.66 16.21 32.06
N ILE A 37 -11.94 15.10 32.13
CA ILE A 37 -10.85 14.77 31.19
C ILE A 37 -11.39 13.76 30.18
N TYR A 38 -11.34 14.12 28.89
CA TYR A 38 -11.72 13.24 27.79
C TYR A 38 -10.52 12.38 27.39
N GLN A 39 -10.75 11.09 27.28
CA GLN A 39 -9.71 10.12 26.88
C GLN A 39 -10.30 9.00 26.03
N LEU A 40 -9.46 8.44 25.13
CA LEU A 40 -9.77 7.23 24.36
C LEU A 40 -9.47 6.01 25.22
N THR A 41 -10.47 5.12 25.34
CA THR A 41 -10.36 3.82 26.03
C THR A 41 -10.89 2.72 25.11
N GLY A 42 -10.55 1.45 25.41
CA GLY A 42 -10.96 0.29 24.63
C GLY A 42 -9.77 -0.56 24.21
N ASN A 43 -9.85 -1.16 23.03
CA ASN A 43 -8.76 -1.96 22.50
C ASN A 43 -7.52 -1.12 22.20
N GLU A 44 -6.41 -1.39 22.90
CA GLU A 44 -5.20 -0.57 22.82
C GLU A 44 -4.56 -0.61 21.41
N LEU A 45 -4.60 -1.75 20.72
CA LEU A 45 -4.14 -1.83 19.34
C LEU A 45 -4.96 -0.93 18.42
N SER A 46 -6.27 -0.98 18.57
CA SER A 46 -7.21 -0.14 17.82
C SER A 46 -6.96 1.34 18.04
N ILE A 47 -6.74 1.75 19.29
CA ILE A 47 -6.42 3.15 19.64
C ILE A 47 -5.15 3.60 18.94
N ARG A 48 -4.09 2.79 18.95
CA ARG A 48 -2.80 3.16 18.30
C ARG A 48 -2.90 3.22 16.80
N VAL A 49 -3.56 2.25 16.19
CA VAL A 49 -3.77 2.21 14.74
C VAL A 49 -4.61 3.39 14.28
N PHE A 50 -5.75 3.62 14.94
CA PHE A 50 -6.59 4.79 14.65
C PHE A 50 -5.79 6.10 14.81
N SER A 51 -5.07 6.26 15.93
CA SER A 51 -4.27 7.45 16.17
C SER A 51 -3.22 7.65 15.08
N PHE A 52 -2.55 6.59 14.64
CA PHE A 52 -1.56 6.70 13.55
C PHE A 52 -2.19 7.20 12.26
N ILE A 53 -3.26 6.55 11.81
CA ILE A 53 -3.93 6.90 10.56
C ILE A 53 -4.46 8.34 10.64
N PHE A 54 -5.19 8.67 11.70
CA PHE A 54 -5.77 9.99 11.89
C PHE A 54 -4.72 11.11 11.95
N LEU A 55 -3.64 10.91 12.73
CA LEU A 55 -2.61 11.93 12.88
C LEU A 55 -1.75 12.08 11.63
N GLN A 56 -1.48 10.99 10.92
CA GLN A 56 -0.73 11.02 9.67
C GLN A 56 -1.50 11.78 8.58
N ASP A 57 -2.80 11.55 8.49
CA ASP A 57 -3.65 12.18 7.47
C ASP A 57 -4.00 13.63 7.80
N SER A 58 -4.41 13.90 9.05
CA SER A 58 -4.87 15.22 9.46
C SER A 58 -3.77 16.26 9.59
N PHE A 59 -2.56 15.86 9.99
CA PHE A 59 -1.47 16.82 10.24
C PHE A 59 -0.44 16.86 9.12
N GLN A 60 -0.29 15.83 8.31
CA GLN A 60 0.65 15.72 7.20
C GLN A 60 2.03 16.32 7.56
N GLU A 61 2.55 17.29 6.79
CA GLU A 61 3.77 18.05 7.12
C GLU A 61 3.50 19.42 7.77
N LEU A 62 2.23 19.78 7.99
CA LEU A 62 1.83 21.12 8.41
C LEU A 62 2.18 21.42 9.88
N ALA A 63 1.94 20.47 10.78
CA ALA A 63 2.19 20.65 12.20
C ALA A 63 2.58 19.33 12.90
N TRP A 64 3.29 19.44 14.02
CA TRP A 64 3.56 18.29 14.88
C TRP A 64 2.40 18.06 15.85
N PRO A 65 1.78 16.86 15.89
CA PRO A 65 0.53 16.65 16.63
C PRO A 65 0.67 16.43 18.13
N PHE A 66 1.90 16.28 18.65
CA PHE A 66 2.12 15.95 20.04
C PHE A 66 2.66 17.16 20.82
N SER A 67 1.98 17.52 21.92
CA SER A 67 2.40 18.62 22.80
C SER A 67 3.43 18.20 23.87
N LYS A 68 3.44 16.92 24.25
CA LYS A 68 4.30 16.40 25.33
C LYS A 68 5.60 15.77 24.86
N ILE A 69 5.71 15.43 23.61
CA ILE A 69 6.90 14.83 23.00
C ILE A 69 7.26 15.70 21.79
N SER A 70 8.39 16.38 21.84
CA SER A 70 8.82 17.23 20.73
C SER A 70 9.43 16.38 19.60
N LEU A 71 9.29 16.87 18.38
CA LEU A 71 9.91 16.21 17.20
C LEU A 71 11.44 16.20 17.33
N GLU A 72 12.02 17.25 17.91
CA GLU A 72 13.46 17.37 18.12
C GLU A 72 14.00 16.33 19.12
N GLU A 73 13.26 16.04 20.19
CA GLU A 73 13.62 14.97 21.14
C GLU A 73 13.63 13.61 20.44
N ILE A 74 12.63 13.33 19.62
CA ILE A 74 12.58 12.08 18.85
C ILE A 74 13.77 11.98 17.89
N LYS A 75 14.05 13.03 17.13
CA LYS A 75 15.18 13.04 16.20
C LYS A 75 16.53 12.82 16.91
N LYS A 76 16.72 13.41 18.09
CA LYS A 76 17.93 13.22 18.91
C LYS A 76 18.07 11.82 19.48
N SER A 77 16.95 11.16 19.79
CA SER A 77 16.95 9.80 20.32
C SER A 77 17.14 8.71 19.25
N LEU A 78 17.05 9.08 17.95
CA LEU A 78 17.18 8.16 16.84
C LEU A 78 18.62 8.11 16.33
N PRO A 79 19.26 6.94 16.20
CA PRO A 79 20.56 6.83 15.57
C PRO A 79 20.48 7.28 14.11
N ASP A 80 21.39 8.17 13.69
CA ASP A 80 21.45 8.68 12.32
C ASP A 80 21.55 7.54 11.29
N GLU A 81 22.21 6.44 11.63
CA GLU A 81 22.36 5.25 10.78
C GLU A 81 21.02 4.59 10.41
N LEU A 82 20.03 4.64 11.28
CA LEU A 82 18.69 4.11 11.03
C LEU A 82 17.97 4.87 9.94
N LEU A 83 18.18 6.18 9.89
CA LEU A 83 17.48 7.12 9.02
C LEU A 83 18.25 7.39 7.74
N GLU A 84 19.57 7.40 7.78
CA GLU A 84 20.40 7.74 6.61
C GLU A 84 20.52 6.61 5.59
N ARG A 85 20.58 5.36 6.02
CA ARG A 85 20.72 4.22 5.09
C ARG A 85 19.44 3.89 4.35
N SER A 86 18.27 4.11 4.96
CA SER A 86 16.97 3.75 4.39
C SER A 86 16.20 4.94 3.80
N TYR A 87 16.50 6.19 4.21
CA TYR A 87 15.62 7.33 3.97
C TYR A 87 16.32 8.58 3.45
N LYS A 88 17.45 8.45 2.75
CA LYS A 88 18.28 9.60 2.34
C LYS A 88 17.52 10.81 1.78
N ASN A 89 16.28 10.63 1.27
CA ASN A 89 15.58 11.72 0.57
C ASN A 89 14.07 11.84 0.79
N VAL A 90 13.43 11.15 1.74
CA VAL A 90 11.95 11.23 1.85
C VAL A 90 11.50 11.64 3.24
N ARG A 91 11.27 12.95 3.45
CA ARG A 91 10.78 13.56 4.70
C ARG A 91 9.51 12.88 5.24
N MET A 92 8.53 12.61 4.36
CA MET A 92 7.25 12.01 4.75
C MET A 92 7.40 10.62 5.40
N LYS A 93 8.32 9.79 4.92
CA LYS A 93 8.56 8.45 5.48
C LYS A 93 9.17 8.51 6.88
N LYS A 94 10.13 9.42 7.08
CA LYS A 94 10.70 9.70 8.41
C LYS A 94 9.62 10.18 9.37
N ARG A 95 8.73 11.07 8.90
CA ARG A 95 7.64 11.60 9.71
C ARG A 95 6.66 10.52 10.16
N ALA A 96 6.24 9.62 9.25
CA ALA A 96 5.37 8.50 9.60
C ALA A 96 5.98 7.64 10.72
N PHE A 97 7.29 7.37 10.63
CA PHE A 97 8.01 6.67 11.69
C PHE A 97 8.00 7.44 13.02
N TYR A 98 8.25 8.75 12.99
CA TYR A 98 8.22 9.58 14.19
C TYR A 98 6.83 9.64 14.83
N ILE A 99 5.78 9.73 14.03
CA ILE A 99 4.39 9.70 14.52
C ILE A 99 4.09 8.36 15.17
N LEU A 100 4.41 7.24 14.52
CA LEU A 100 4.20 5.91 15.09
C LEU A 100 4.97 5.75 16.41
N TYR A 101 6.22 6.17 16.45
CA TYR A 101 7.04 6.14 17.65
C TYR A 101 6.45 7.01 18.79
N ALA A 102 6.03 8.24 18.49
CA ALA A 102 5.43 9.14 19.45
C ALA A 102 4.12 8.59 20.04
N ILE A 103 3.30 7.93 19.22
CA ILE A 103 2.10 7.22 19.70
C ILE A 103 2.48 6.14 20.69
N PHE A 104 3.43 5.26 20.34
CA PHE A 104 3.88 4.21 21.24
C PHE A 104 4.44 4.78 22.55
N LYS A 105 5.31 5.78 22.48
CA LYS A 105 5.91 6.42 23.67
C LYS A 105 4.85 7.09 24.54
N THR A 106 3.89 7.80 23.95
CA THR A 106 2.80 8.46 24.69
C THR A 106 1.92 7.44 25.42
N ARG A 107 1.54 6.34 24.72
CA ARG A 107 0.68 5.31 25.29
C ARG A 107 1.39 4.53 26.41
N THR A 108 2.62 4.14 26.19
CA THR A 108 3.42 3.42 27.21
C THR A 108 3.74 4.28 28.42
N SER A 109 4.03 5.58 28.23
CA SER A 109 4.22 6.52 29.35
C SER A 109 2.93 6.70 30.18
N ALA A 110 1.77 6.52 29.58
CA ALA A 110 0.48 6.53 30.28
C ALA A 110 0.07 5.15 30.80
N GLN A 111 1.00 4.17 30.87
CA GLN A 111 0.79 2.80 31.35
C GLN A 111 -0.28 2.01 30.54
N ASN A 112 -0.54 2.41 29.31
CA ASN A 112 -1.41 1.67 28.39
C ASN A 112 -0.54 0.75 27.53
N PHE A 113 -0.48 -0.51 27.88
CA PHE A 113 0.37 -1.49 27.23
C PHE A 113 -0.42 -2.42 26.31
N LEU A 114 0.20 -2.81 25.19
CA LEU A 114 -0.30 -3.87 24.35
C LEU A 114 -0.15 -5.22 25.04
N LYS A 115 -1.14 -6.08 24.81
CA LYS A 115 -1.09 -7.46 25.30
C LYS A 115 -0.66 -8.37 24.16
N MET A 116 0.17 -9.37 24.49
CA MET A 116 0.55 -10.36 23.48
C MET A 116 -0.69 -11.08 22.93
N PRO A 117 -0.79 -11.31 21.61
CA PRO A 117 -1.91 -12.03 21.04
C PRO A 117 -2.06 -13.42 21.64
N HIS A 118 -3.29 -13.82 21.94
CA HIS A 118 -3.58 -15.17 22.45
C HIS A 118 -3.27 -16.28 21.44
N SER A 119 -3.30 -15.94 20.15
CA SER A 119 -2.97 -16.87 19.07
C SER A 119 -1.48 -17.19 19.04
N LYS A 120 -1.15 -18.49 19.23
CA LYS A 120 0.22 -18.99 19.11
C LYS A 120 0.83 -18.70 17.72
N ASN A 121 0.01 -18.74 16.68
CA ASN A 121 0.45 -18.44 15.31
C ASN A 121 0.83 -16.97 15.15
N LEU A 122 0.06 -16.04 15.69
CA LEU A 122 0.40 -14.62 15.65
C LEU A 122 1.69 -14.35 16.44
N HIS A 123 1.83 -14.92 17.63
CA HIS A 123 3.02 -14.77 18.45
C HIS A 123 4.28 -15.29 17.71
N SER A 124 4.23 -16.50 17.19
CA SER A 124 5.36 -17.07 16.44
C SER A 124 5.65 -16.32 15.14
N PHE A 125 4.63 -15.75 14.50
CA PHE A 125 4.82 -14.91 13.32
C PHE A 125 5.52 -13.60 13.66
N PHE A 126 5.16 -12.95 14.76
CA PHE A 126 5.85 -11.75 15.22
C PHE A 126 7.34 -12.01 15.50
N ILE A 127 7.66 -13.15 16.13
CA ILE A 127 9.05 -13.56 16.33
C ILE A 127 9.75 -13.80 14.99
N LEU A 128 9.09 -14.47 14.04
CA LEU A 128 9.64 -14.73 12.72
C LEU A 128 10.02 -13.44 11.98
N ILE A 129 9.10 -12.47 11.90
CA ILE A 129 9.37 -11.20 11.22
C ILE A 129 10.44 -10.36 11.90
N ASN A 130 10.64 -10.58 13.18
CA ASN A 130 11.59 -9.82 14.00
C ASN A 130 13.04 -10.27 13.83
N GLN A 131 13.29 -11.46 13.28
CA GLN A 131 14.63 -12.02 13.10
C GLN A 131 15.57 -11.16 12.24
N TYR A 132 15.01 -10.32 11.34
CA TYR A 132 15.78 -9.44 10.46
C TYR A 132 15.63 -7.95 10.80
N SER A 133 15.14 -7.65 11.99
CA SER A 133 14.87 -6.27 12.42
C SER A 133 15.94 -5.72 13.38
N HIS A 134 17.15 -6.28 13.35
CA HIS A 134 18.19 -6.03 14.35
C HIS A 134 18.47 -4.54 14.65
N VAL A 135 18.51 -3.69 13.62
CA VAL A 135 18.79 -2.25 13.82
C VAL A 135 17.62 -1.57 14.55
N THR A 136 16.40 -1.90 14.16
CA THR A 136 15.18 -1.35 14.77
C THR A 136 14.97 -1.88 16.19
N LEU A 137 15.40 -3.12 16.47
CA LEU A 137 15.31 -3.74 17.79
C LEU A 137 16.20 -3.06 18.83
N PHE A 138 17.47 -2.89 18.52
CA PHE A 138 18.41 -2.25 19.44
C PHE A 138 17.95 -0.83 19.84
N PHE A 139 17.47 -0.07 18.86
CA PHE A 139 16.91 1.24 19.11
C PHE A 139 15.67 1.18 20.01
N LEU A 140 14.71 0.29 19.69
CA LEU A 140 13.48 0.17 20.45
C LEU A 140 13.73 -0.34 21.88
N GLU A 141 14.71 -1.22 22.08
CA GLU A 141 15.13 -1.65 23.42
C GLU A 141 15.59 -0.48 24.27
N HIS A 142 16.34 0.46 23.69
CA HIS A 142 16.77 1.69 24.39
C HIS A 142 15.59 2.64 24.64
N CYS A 143 14.74 2.84 23.64
CA CYS A 143 13.60 3.76 23.77
C CYS A 143 12.55 3.32 24.77
N PHE A 144 12.42 2.03 25.00
CA PHE A 144 11.49 1.43 25.96
C PHE A 144 12.20 0.82 27.17
N ALA A 145 13.42 1.28 27.48
CA ALA A 145 14.22 0.75 28.59
C ALA A 145 13.51 0.82 29.96
N ASP A 146 12.68 1.85 30.16
CA ASP A 146 11.94 2.09 31.41
C ASP A 146 10.76 1.12 31.61
N ILE A 147 10.46 0.26 30.62
CA ILE A 147 9.34 -0.67 30.69
C ILE A 147 9.84 -2.05 31.12
N GLN A 148 9.03 -2.77 31.89
CA GLN A 148 9.30 -4.15 32.30
C GLN A 148 9.62 -5.05 31.09
N CYS A 149 10.59 -5.94 31.20
CA CYS A 149 11.17 -6.70 30.09
C CYS A 149 10.13 -7.40 29.19
N GLU A 150 9.16 -8.13 29.76
CA GLU A 150 8.17 -8.86 28.97
C GLU A 150 7.19 -7.91 28.23
N THR A 151 6.76 -6.84 28.89
CA THR A 151 5.92 -5.81 28.30
C THR A 151 6.68 -5.10 27.17
N ARG A 152 7.95 -4.77 27.41
CA ARG A 152 8.84 -4.15 26.41
C ARG A 152 8.98 -5.00 25.17
N LYS A 153 9.21 -6.31 25.32
CA LYS A 153 9.27 -7.25 24.17
C LYS A 153 7.98 -7.21 23.35
N THR A 154 6.84 -7.23 24.01
CA THR A 154 5.54 -7.14 23.36
C THR A 154 5.40 -5.84 22.57
N GLU A 155 5.73 -4.70 23.17
CA GLU A 155 5.69 -3.38 22.52
C GLU A 155 6.58 -3.34 21.27
N ILE A 156 7.79 -3.87 21.35
CA ILE A 156 8.74 -3.94 20.24
C ILE A 156 8.21 -4.80 19.10
N LEU A 157 7.65 -5.96 19.39
CA LEU A 157 7.07 -6.86 18.37
C LEU A 157 5.93 -6.18 17.61
N TYR A 158 5.01 -5.53 18.32
CA TYR A 158 3.92 -4.77 17.70
C TYR A 158 4.43 -3.57 16.90
N PHE A 159 5.37 -2.81 17.44
CA PHE A 159 5.94 -1.69 16.73
C PHE A 159 6.56 -2.11 15.39
N ASN A 160 7.35 -3.18 15.39
CA ASN A 160 7.94 -3.73 14.19
C ASN A 160 6.89 -4.22 13.18
N PHE A 161 5.84 -4.89 13.67
CA PHE A 161 4.78 -5.36 12.80
C PHE A 161 4.00 -4.19 12.18
N LEU A 162 3.57 -3.22 12.99
CA LEU A 162 2.82 -2.04 12.50
C LEU A 162 3.67 -1.16 11.57
N SER A 163 4.97 -1.04 11.84
CA SER A 163 5.88 -0.33 10.94
C SER A 163 5.89 -0.93 9.53
N ARG A 164 5.82 -2.24 9.39
CA ARG A 164 5.77 -2.91 8.08
C ARG A 164 4.47 -2.64 7.33
N ILE A 165 3.36 -2.47 8.06
CA ILE A 165 2.05 -2.20 7.46
C ILE A 165 1.93 -0.73 7.05
N PHE A 166 2.29 0.19 7.95
CA PHE A 166 2.00 1.61 7.78
C PHE A 166 3.15 2.43 7.21
N ILE A 167 4.38 1.92 7.24
CA ILE A 167 5.56 2.64 6.77
C ILE A 167 6.23 1.81 5.67
N PRO A 168 5.67 1.82 4.45
CA PRO A 168 6.26 1.09 3.34
C PRO A 168 7.70 1.57 3.14
N TYR A 169 8.60 0.64 2.84
CA TYR A 169 10.03 0.88 2.64
C TYR A 169 10.80 1.33 3.90
N ILE A 170 10.32 0.96 5.11
CA ILE A 170 11.10 1.12 6.35
C ILE A 170 12.41 0.30 6.31
N PHE A 171 12.41 -0.76 5.51
CA PHE A 171 13.57 -1.61 5.29
C PHE A 171 14.23 -1.27 3.96
N SER A 172 15.55 -1.42 3.88
CA SER A 172 16.26 -1.36 2.61
C SER A 172 15.82 -2.50 1.69
N GLU A 173 16.00 -2.34 0.38
CA GLU A 173 15.67 -3.37 -0.61
C GLU A 173 16.36 -4.71 -0.30
N LYS A 174 17.61 -4.66 0.17
CA LYS A 174 18.37 -5.85 0.59
C LYS A 174 17.69 -6.56 1.78
N GLN A 175 17.25 -5.81 2.78
CA GLN A 175 16.53 -6.38 3.95
C GLN A 175 15.19 -6.95 3.55
N THR A 176 14.44 -6.26 2.68
CA THR A 176 13.15 -6.75 2.16
C THR A 176 13.33 -8.08 1.44
N LYS A 177 14.30 -8.20 0.53
CA LYS A 177 14.61 -9.47 -0.16
C LYS A 177 15.00 -10.60 0.79
N GLN A 178 15.74 -10.30 1.86
CA GLN A 178 16.09 -11.31 2.87
C GLN A 178 14.85 -11.83 3.62
N ILE A 179 13.92 -10.93 3.97
CA ILE A 179 12.68 -11.30 4.66
C ILE A 179 11.74 -12.07 3.72
N GLU A 180 11.63 -11.66 2.47
CA GLU A 180 10.86 -12.36 1.44
C GLU A 180 11.35 -13.80 1.30
N LYS A 181 12.68 -13.99 1.20
CA LYS A 181 13.29 -15.32 1.15
C LYS A 181 12.97 -16.15 2.39
N LEU A 182 13.07 -15.55 3.58
CA LEU A 182 12.71 -16.22 4.84
C LEU A 182 11.26 -16.71 4.81
N PHE A 183 10.32 -15.94 4.26
CA PHE A 183 8.92 -16.32 4.20
C PHE A 183 8.67 -17.47 3.25
N ILE A 184 9.39 -17.53 2.13
CA ILE A 184 9.35 -18.69 1.21
C ILE A 184 9.89 -19.96 1.90
N GLU A 185 10.97 -19.86 2.65
CA GLU A 185 11.58 -21.00 3.35
C GLU A 185 10.81 -21.42 4.60
N SER A 186 10.01 -20.51 5.18
CA SER A 186 9.30 -20.74 6.44
C SER A 186 8.16 -21.75 6.30
N ASN A 187 8.02 -22.62 7.31
CA ASN A 187 6.86 -23.49 7.49
C ASN A 187 5.77 -22.87 8.39
N HIS A 188 5.86 -21.57 8.69
CA HIS A 188 4.84 -20.89 9.48
C HIS A 188 3.47 -20.94 8.76
N PRO A 189 2.34 -21.16 9.49
CA PRO A 189 1.02 -21.34 8.86
C PRO A 189 0.63 -20.22 7.89
N TYR A 190 0.90 -18.96 8.22
CA TYR A 190 0.60 -17.83 7.32
C TYR A 190 1.45 -17.86 6.05
N CYS A 191 2.73 -18.22 6.15
CA CYS A 191 3.59 -18.36 4.99
C CYS A 191 3.20 -19.55 4.12
N VAL A 192 2.80 -20.67 4.74
CA VAL A 192 2.32 -21.86 4.02
C VAL A 192 1.02 -21.56 3.27
N LEU A 193 0.06 -20.87 3.90
CA LEU A 193 -1.17 -20.44 3.25
C LEU A 193 -0.86 -19.51 2.08
N SER A 194 0.02 -18.53 2.27
CA SER A 194 0.42 -17.57 1.23
C SER A 194 1.11 -18.24 0.04
N LYS A 195 1.99 -19.22 0.30
CA LYS A 195 2.61 -20.03 -0.77
C LYS A 195 1.58 -20.85 -1.56
N LYS A 196 0.59 -21.44 -0.87
CA LYS A 196 -0.49 -22.17 -1.53
C LYS A 196 -1.36 -21.27 -2.39
N LEU A 197 -1.76 -20.09 -1.85
CA LEU A 197 -2.52 -19.08 -2.58
C LEU A 197 -1.75 -18.61 -3.82
N PHE A 198 -0.49 -18.19 -3.64
CA PHE A 198 0.35 -17.77 -4.75
C PHE A 198 0.45 -18.84 -5.85
N LYS A 199 0.76 -20.08 -5.46
CA LYS A 199 0.87 -21.19 -6.43
C LYS A 199 -0.41 -21.41 -7.24
N GLN A 200 -1.58 -21.19 -6.61
CA GLN A 200 -2.87 -21.35 -7.30
C GLN A 200 -3.21 -20.19 -8.24
N VAL A 201 -2.71 -18.98 -7.96
CA VAL A 201 -2.97 -17.81 -8.82
C VAL A 201 -1.81 -17.50 -9.76
N ALA A 202 -0.66 -18.15 -9.62
CA ALA A 202 0.56 -17.89 -10.41
C ALA A 202 0.35 -17.94 -11.92
N TYR A 203 -0.56 -18.79 -12.40
CA TYR A 203 -0.90 -18.89 -13.82
C TYR A 203 -1.65 -17.64 -14.35
N LEU A 204 -2.21 -16.82 -13.46
CA LEU A 204 -2.87 -15.55 -13.77
C LEU A 204 -1.90 -14.36 -13.76
N LEU A 205 -0.68 -14.57 -13.23
CA LEU A 205 0.31 -13.52 -13.02
C LEU A 205 1.34 -13.55 -14.15
N THR A 206 1.79 -12.39 -14.57
CA THR A 206 2.73 -12.25 -15.68
C THR A 206 4.19 -12.24 -15.28
N ASN A 207 4.49 -11.97 -14.01
CA ASN A 207 5.86 -11.85 -13.47
C ASN A 207 6.18 -12.92 -12.41
N GLN A 208 7.46 -13.32 -12.40
CA GLN A 208 8.00 -14.33 -11.44
C GLN A 208 8.53 -13.68 -10.15
N HIS A 209 7.73 -12.78 -9.53
CA HIS A 209 8.12 -12.18 -8.23
C HIS A 209 7.50 -12.94 -7.05
N ASP A 210 7.69 -14.27 -7.02
CA ASP A 210 7.13 -15.20 -6.05
C ASP A 210 7.34 -14.76 -4.59
N TYR A 211 8.53 -14.24 -4.28
CA TYR A 211 8.93 -13.82 -2.95
C TYR A 211 8.08 -12.66 -2.42
N GLN A 212 7.83 -11.67 -3.26
CA GLN A 212 7.11 -10.46 -2.89
C GLN A 212 5.62 -10.75 -2.61
N TYR A 213 4.98 -11.57 -3.44
CA TYR A 213 3.60 -12.00 -3.21
C TYR A 213 3.44 -12.77 -1.91
N VAL A 214 4.30 -13.74 -1.66
CA VAL A 214 4.26 -14.52 -0.41
C VAL A 214 4.48 -13.62 0.80
N TYR A 215 5.35 -12.62 0.69
CA TYR A 215 5.57 -11.63 1.74
C TYR A 215 4.28 -10.84 2.03
N TYR A 216 3.69 -10.18 1.03
CA TYR A 216 2.48 -9.37 1.23
C TYR A 216 1.30 -10.18 1.73
N LEU A 217 1.06 -11.36 1.16
CA LEU A 217 0.00 -12.24 1.61
C LEU A 217 0.21 -12.72 3.06
N SER A 218 1.46 -12.99 3.47
CA SER A 218 1.73 -13.44 4.84
C SER A 218 1.53 -12.32 5.87
N ILE A 219 1.98 -11.10 5.57
CA ILE A 219 1.73 -9.93 6.41
C ILE A 219 0.24 -9.65 6.49
N PHE A 220 -0.47 -9.73 5.36
CA PHE A 220 -1.91 -9.51 5.32
C PHE A 220 -2.68 -10.56 6.13
N ASN A 221 -2.34 -11.84 6.01
CA ASN A 221 -2.95 -12.89 6.82
C ASN A 221 -2.74 -12.65 8.32
N ALA A 222 -1.52 -12.29 8.73
CA ALA A 222 -1.24 -11.97 10.11
C ALA A 222 -2.04 -10.75 10.60
N TRP A 223 -2.16 -9.71 9.77
CA TRP A 223 -2.95 -8.53 10.06
C TRP A 223 -4.44 -8.87 10.22
N TYR A 224 -4.99 -9.65 9.29
CA TYR A 224 -6.38 -10.10 9.35
C TYR A 224 -6.70 -10.82 10.67
N PHE A 225 -5.86 -11.80 11.05
CA PHE A 225 -6.08 -12.55 12.29
C PHE A 225 -5.78 -11.73 13.55
N LEU A 226 -4.88 -10.77 13.49
CA LEU A 226 -4.58 -9.86 14.61
C LEU A 226 -5.78 -8.96 14.93
N THR A 227 -6.49 -8.54 13.91
CA THR A 227 -7.59 -7.58 14.00
C THR A 227 -8.97 -8.24 13.97
N GLU A 228 -9.01 -9.59 13.93
CA GLU A 228 -10.25 -10.38 13.84
C GLU A 228 -11.17 -9.93 12.69
N GLY A 229 -10.58 -9.40 11.62
CA GLY A 229 -11.32 -8.85 10.47
C GLY A 229 -11.99 -7.50 10.71
N ASN A 230 -11.99 -6.97 11.94
CA ASN A 230 -12.67 -5.70 12.29
C ASN A 230 -12.05 -4.48 11.60
N TYR A 231 -10.81 -4.58 11.16
CA TYR A 231 -10.09 -3.50 10.48
C TYR A 231 -10.39 -3.36 8.98
N TYR A 232 -11.27 -4.18 8.46
CA TYR A 232 -11.70 -4.05 7.08
C TYR A 232 -12.25 -2.66 6.77
N THR A 233 -13.10 -2.15 7.64
CA THR A 233 -13.70 -0.81 7.49
C THR A 233 -12.63 0.29 7.48
N PHE A 234 -11.53 0.14 8.22
CA PHE A 234 -10.41 1.07 8.17
C PHE A 234 -9.64 0.98 6.85
N LEU A 235 -9.32 -0.23 6.44
CA LEU A 235 -8.60 -0.43 5.18
C LEU A 235 -9.40 0.06 3.98
N THR A 236 -10.72 -0.11 3.98
CA THR A 236 -11.59 0.36 2.90
C THR A 236 -11.74 1.89 2.85
N LEU A 237 -11.56 2.58 3.97
CA LEU A 237 -11.52 4.05 3.99
C LEU A 237 -10.23 4.63 3.39
N TYR A 238 -9.14 3.90 3.46
CA TYR A 238 -7.79 4.37 3.08
C TYR A 238 -7.17 3.64 1.89
N LEU A 239 -7.58 2.41 1.63
CA LEU A 239 -7.18 1.72 0.41
C LEU A 239 -8.22 1.98 -0.67
N PRO A 240 -7.83 2.50 -1.83
CA PRO A 240 -8.74 2.58 -2.97
C PRO A 240 -9.29 1.17 -3.23
N GLN A 241 -10.62 1.05 -3.19
CA GLN A 241 -11.27 -0.18 -3.65
C GLN A 241 -10.85 -0.37 -5.10
N PRO A 242 -10.41 -1.57 -5.50
CA PRO A 242 -10.15 -1.81 -6.91
C PRO A 242 -11.43 -1.53 -7.68
N GLU A 243 -11.36 -0.60 -8.61
CA GLU A 243 -12.49 -0.31 -9.50
C GLU A 243 -12.70 -1.51 -10.42
N ILE A 244 -13.65 -2.35 -10.07
CA ILE A 244 -14.11 -3.47 -10.89
C ILE A 244 -15.19 -2.91 -11.82
N CYS A 245 -14.75 -2.21 -12.88
CA CYS A 245 -15.64 -1.39 -13.71
C CYS A 245 -16.17 -2.11 -14.93
N THR A 246 -15.50 -3.14 -15.42
CA THR A 246 -15.90 -3.82 -16.66
C THR A 246 -16.40 -5.25 -16.40
N PRO A 247 -17.26 -5.81 -17.27
CA PRO A 247 -17.64 -7.22 -17.16
C PRO A 247 -16.45 -8.18 -17.15
N SER A 248 -15.37 -7.81 -17.81
CA SER A 248 -14.11 -8.54 -17.86
C SER A 248 -13.40 -8.52 -16.49
N ASP A 249 -13.39 -7.37 -15.83
CA ASP A 249 -12.83 -7.22 -14.48
C ASP A 249 -13.60 -8.08 -13.47
N VAL A 250 -14.94 -8.07 -13.56
CA VAL A 250 -15.81 -8.92 -12.73
C VAL A 250 -15.51 -10.40 -12.96
N ALA A 251 -15.36 -10.82 -14.20
CA ALA A 251 -15.06 -12.21 -14.53
C ALA A 251 -13.67 -12.63 -13.99
N TYR A 252 -12.68 -11.75 -14.12
CA TYR A 252 -11.33 -11.99 -13.61
C TYR A 252 -11.29 -12.03 -12.08
N PHE A 253 -11.94 -11.07 -11.41
CA PHE A 253 -12.08 -11.07 -9.95
C PHE A 253 -12.75 -12.34 -9.46
N ASN A 254 -13.86 -12.77 -10.08
CA ASN A 254 -14.58 -13.99 -9.72
C ASN A 254 -13.71 -15.25 -9.90
N ARG A 255 -12.83 -15.29 -10.90
CA ARG A 255 -11.87 -16.38 -11.07
C ARG A 255 -10.86 -16.44 -9.94
N ILE A 256 -10.33 -15.27 -9.53
CA ILE A 256 -9.44 -15.18 -8.36
C ILE A 256 -10.20 -15.63 -7.11
N LYS A 257 -11.40 -15.10 -6.86
CA LYS A 257 -12.24 -15.42 -5.71
C LYS A 257 -12.54 -16.93 -5.61
N GLY A 258 -12.96 -17.56 -6.69
CA GLY A 258 -13.18 -19.00 -6.74
C GLY A 258 -11.92 -19.85 -6.53
N THR A 259 -10.75 -19.27 -6.77
CA THR A 259 -9.46 -19.91 -6.47
C THR A 259 -9.11 -19.80 -4.98
N VAL A 260 -9.33 -18.62 -4.38
CA VAL A 260 -9.09 -18.37 -2.95
C VAL A 260 -10.06 -19.15 -2.07
N GLU A 261 -11.32 -19.30 -2.48
CA GLU A 261 -12.39 -20.02 -1.77
C GLU A 261 -12.01 -21.49 -1.49
N LYS A 262 -11.20 -22.11 -2.32
CA LYS A 262 -10.70 -23.47 -2.11
C LYS A 262 -9.78 -23.60 -0.88
N LEU A 263 -9.21 -22.50 -0.41
CA LEU A 263 -8.25 -22.47 0.69
C LEU A 263 -8.73 -21.70 1.92
N VAL A 264 -9.68 -20.77 1.72
CA VAL A 264 -10.17 -19.86 2.75
C VAL A 264 -11.69 -19.87 2.74
N HIS A 265 -12.28 -20.27 3.87
CA HIS A 265 -13.72 -20.46 3.99
C HIS A 265 -14.45 -19.33 4.73
N GLN A 266 -13.71 -18.47 5.43
CA GLN A 266 -14.29 -17.33 6.14
C GLN A 266 -14.57 -16.20 5.15
N GLU A 267 -15.82 -15.81 5.00
CA GLU A 267 -16.30 -14.91 3.94
C GLU A 267 -15.53 -13.58 3.88
N THR A 268 -15.37 -12.90 5.02
CA THR A 268 -14.62 -11.62 5.08
C THR A 268 -13.15 -11.80 4.67
N HIS A 269 -12.52 -12.90 5.11
CA HIS A 269 -11.12 -13.19 4.75
C HIS A 269 -10.96 -13.51 3.27
N LEU A 270 -11.90 -14.31 2.72
CA LEU A 270 -11.99 -14.64 1.32
C LEU A 270 -12.09 -13.37 0.46
N GLU A 271 -13.02 -12.48 0.80
CA GLU A 271 -13.24 -11.25 0.05
C GLU A 271 -11.98 -10.37 0.03
N LEU A 272 -11.38 -10.13 1.20
CA LEU A 272 -10.19 -9.30 1.36
C LEU A 272 -8.96 -9.84 0.62
N LEU A 273 -8.71 -11.14 0.74
CA LEU A 273 -7.62 -11.78 0.01
C LEU A 273 -7.84 -11.74 -1.50
N SER A 274 -9.08 -11.89 -1.94
CA SER A 274 -9.43 -11.81 -3.36
C SER A 274 -9.20 -10.40 -3.91
N GLN A 275 -9.57 -9.36 -3.16
CA GLN A 275 -9.31 -7.96 -3.52
C GLN A 275 -7.80 -7.67 -3.55
N LEU A 276 -7.04 -8.10 -2.55
CA LEU A 276 -5.59 -7.94 -2.53
C LEU A 276 -4.92 -8.60 -3.72
N LEU A 277 -5.26 -9.86 -4.00
CA LEU A 277 -4.71 -10.60 -5.13
C LEU A 277 -5.11 -9.99 -6.47
N TYR A 278 -6.35 -9.52 -6.61
CA TYR A 278 -6.80 -8.79 -7.78
C TYR A 278 -5.96 -7.54 -8.00
N THR A 279 -5.82 -6.69 -6.97
CA THR A 279 -5.03 -5.45 -7.04
C THR A 279 -3.57 -5.73 -7.43
N LEU A 280 -2.94 -6.71 -6.78
CA LEU A 280 -1.57 -7.10 -7.10
C LEU A 280 -1.44 -7.62 -8.54
N SER A 281 -2.38 -8.45 -9.00
CA SER A 281 -2.35 -9.02 -10.35
C SER A 281 -2.60 -8.00 -11.45
N VAL A 282 -3.51 -7.05 -11.23
CA VAL A 282 -3.80 -5.97 -12.19
C VAL A 282 -2.61 -5.03 -12.33
N SER A 283 -1.91 -4.72 -11.22
CA SER A 283 -0.72 -3.86 -11.27
C SER A 283 0.44 -4.46 -12.08
N GLU A 284 0.44 -5.77 -12.32
CA GLU A 284 1.47 -6.49 -13.08
C GLU A 284 1.11 -6.79 -14.52
N LYS A 285 -0.12 -6.47 -14.96
CA LYS A 285 -0.52 -6.73 -16.34
C LYS A 285 0.37 -5.96 -17.30
N LYS A 286 1.05 -6.69 -18.15
CA LYS A 286 1.79 -6.16 -19.29
C LYS A 286 0.83 -5.99 -20.47
N VAL A 287 0.14 -4.89 -20.48
CA VAL A 287 -0.55 -4.45 -21.69
C VAL A 287 0.45 -3.67 -22.53
N GLN A 288 0.62 -4.10 -23.78
CA GLN A 288 1.50 -3.45 -24.72
C GLN A 288 0.68 -2.94 -25.90
N VAL A 289 0.84 -1.65 -26.20
CA VAL A 289 0.28 -1.05 -27.41
C VAL A 289 1.31 -1.20 -28.53
N ARG A 290 0.93 -1.90 -29.60
CA ARG A 290 1.76 -2.12 -30.78
C ARG A 290 1.52 -0.99 -31.77
N ILE A 291 2.58 -0.28 -32.11
CA ILE A 291 2.55 0.91 -32.97
C ILE A 291 3.27 0.57 -34.26
N TYR A 292 2.60 0.79 -35.39
CA TYR A 292 3.19 0.74 -36.72
C TYR A 292 3.44 2.17 -37.21
N LEU A 293 4.65 2.44 -37.70
CA LEU A 293 5.03 3.76 -38.25
C LEU A 293 4.97 3.70 -39.75
N GLN A 294 4.06 4.48 -40.36
CA GLN A 294 3.90 4.62 -41.79
C GLN A 294 4.22 6.06 -42.18
N ILE A 295 5.50 6.41 -42.16
CA ILE A 295 5.97 7.76 -42.50
C ILE A 295 6.64 7.73 -43.87
N ILE A 296 6.13 8.53 -44.75
CA ILE A 296 6.52 8.51 -46.22
C ILE A 296 7.29 9.77 -46.59
N LYS A 297 6.94 10.91 -46.03
CA LYS A 297 7.47 12.22 -46.45
C LYS A 297 8.95 12.46 -46.06
N ASP A 298 9.39 11.82 -44.97
CA ASP A 298 10.71 12.06 -44.46
C ASP A 298 11.42 10.77 -44.02
N PHE A 299 12.62 10.52 -44.54
CA PHE A 299 13.37 9.29 -44.31
C PHE A 299 13.89 9.16 -42.88
N TYR A 300 14.18 10.28 -42.18
CA TYR A 300 14.66 10.24 -40.79
C TYR A 300 13.54 10.35 -39.76
N ALA A 301 12.32 10.76 -40.16
CA ALA A 301 11.21 10.93 -39.25
C ALA A 301 10.82 9.62 -38.54
N ASN A 302 10.87 8.49 -39.21
CA ASN A 302 10.67 7.18 -38.58
C ASN A 302 11.63 6.94 -37.43
N TYR A 303 12.92 7.26 -37.61
CA TYR A 303 13.93 7.11 -36.55
C TYR A 303 13.66 8.07 -35.39
N PHE A 304 13.33 9.33 -35.73
CA PHE A 304 13.03 10.37 -34.74
C PHE A 304 11.83 9.99 -33.88
N ILE A 305 10.71 9.59 -34.51
CA ILE A 305 9.48 9.18 -33.83
C ILE A 305 9.75 7.97 -32.93
N LYS A 306 10.43 6.94 -33.46
CA LYS A 306 10.82 5.74 -32.71
C LYS A 306 11.64 6.10 -31.48
N THR A 307 12.64 6.96 -31.63
CA THR A 307 13.53 7.37 -30.53
C THR A 307 12.75 8.17 -29.47
N ARG A 308 11.89 9.11 -29.89
CA ARG A 308 11.10 9.94 -28.98
C ARG A 308 10.07 9.09 -28.22
N LEU A 309 9.36 8.19 -28.88
CA LEU A 309 8.44 7.26 -28.24
C LEU A 309 9.16 6.33 -27.26
N SER A 310 10.32 5.79 -27.63
CA SER A 310 11.12 4.94 -26.75
C SER A 310 11.68 5.67 -25.54
N SER A 311 11.87 6.99 -25.62
CA SER A 311 12.29 7.82 -24.47
C SER A 311 11.12 8.16 -23.53
N LEU A 312 9.89 8.26 -24.06
CA LEU A 312 8.70 8.60 -23.29
C LEU A 312 8.05 7.37 -22.62
N TYR A 313 8.13 6.23 -23.28
CA TYR A 313 7.43 5.01 -22.84
C TYR A 313 8.38 3.85 -22.60
N ASN A 314 8.05 3.04 -21.60
CA ASN A 314 8.75 1.77 -21.38
C ASN A 314 8.41 0.76 -22.51
N THR A 315 9.37 -0.06 -22.91
CA THR A 315 9.19 -1.16 -23.88
C THR A 315 8.13 -2.18 -23.45
N ASN A 316 7.75 -2.22 -22.19
CA ASN A 316 6.64 -3.03 -21.71
C ASN A 316 5.27 -2.38 -21.97
N ALA A 317 5.20 -1.06 -22.15
CA ALA A 317 3.96 -0.33 -22.38
C ALA A 317 3.67 -0.16 -23.87
N ILE A 318 4.70 0.10 -24.68
CA ILE A 318 4.58 0.20 -26.14
C ILE A 318 5.62 -0.64 -26.85
N SER A 319 5.30 -1.11 -28.05
CA SER A 319 6.28 -1.70 -28.98
C SER A 319 6.05 -1.14 -30.37
N ILE A 320 7.13 -0.82 -31.06
CA ILE A 320 7.08 -0.47 -32.47
C ILE A 320 7.23 -1.75 -33.27
N THR A 321 6.22 -2.06 -34.08
CA THR A 321 6.15 -3.28 -34.87
C THR A 321 6.34 -2.99 -36.36
N GLU A 322 6.88 -3.95 -37.09
CA GLU A 322 6.92 -3.95 -38.55
C GLU A 322 5.70 -4.66 -39.17
N ASP A 323 4.89 -5.31 -38.35
CA ASP A 323 3.70 -6.01 -38.74
C ASP A 323 2.47 -5.08 -38.69
N PHE A 324 2.09 -4.57 -39.83
CA PHE A 324 0.91 -3.72 -40.03
C PHE A 324 -0.36 -4.37 -39.52
N THR A 325 -0.55 -5.68 -39.78
CA THR A 325 -1.81 -6.38 -39.47
C THR A 325 -2.04 -6.54 -37.96
N ASN A 326 -0.98 -6.59 -37.19
CA ASN A 326 -1.01 -6.76 -35.73
C ASN A 326 -0.81 -5.46 -34.96
N ALA A 327 -0.75 -4.31 -35.63
CA ALA A 327 -0.64 -3.01 -34.99
C ALA A 327 -1.97 -2.60 -34.34
N ASP A 328 -1.89 -1.96 -33.19
CA ASP A 328 -3.03 -1.37 -32.49
C ASP A 328 -3.27 0.08 -32.92
N ILE A 329 -2.16 0.77 -33.22
CA ILE A 329 -2.12 2.15 -33.69
C ILE A 329 -1.22 2.22 -34.93
N ILE A 330 -1.66 2.93 -35.94
CA ILE A 330 -0.85 3.33 -37.09
C ILE A 330 -0.60 4.82 -36.98
N ILE A 331 0.67 5.22 -36.91
CA ILE A 331 1.06 6.62 -36.99
C ILE A 331 1.49 6.90 -38.41
N THR A 332 0.83 7.84 -39.07
CA THR A 332 1.09 8.16 -40.48
C THR A 332 1.15 9.66 -40.72
N ASP A 333 1.93 10.07 -41.72
CA ASP A 333 2.01 11.46 -42.24
C ASP A 333 1.21 11.64 -43.55
N SER A 334 0.46 10.61 -43.97
CA SER A 334 -0.36 10.64 -45.17
C SER A 334 -1.82 10.22 -44.89
N PHE A 335 -2.76 10.86 -45.58
CA PHE A 335 -4.18 10.50 -45.44
C PHE A 335 -4.48 9.21 -46.20
N GLU A 336 -4.91 8.18 -45.47
CA GLU A 336 -5.38 6.93 -46.04
C GLU A 336 -6.81 6.61 -45.55
N LYS A 337 -7.54 5.86 -46.41
CA LYS A 337 -8.82 5.33 -45.96
C LYS A 337 -8.58 4.18 -44.97
N ALA A 338 -9.15 4.30 -43.78
CA ALA A 338 -9.14 3.22 -42.81
C ALA A 338 -9.76 1.95 -43.44
N THR A 339 -8.98 0.91 -43.58
CA THR A 339 -9.39 -0.37 -44.17
C THR A 339 -9.58 -1.48 -43.14
N SER A 340 -9.37 -1.22 -41.87
CA SER A 340 -9.35 -2.23 -40.78
C SER A 340 -9.76 -1.64 -39.42
N ASN A 341 -9.92 -2.51 -38.44
CA ASN A 341 -10.21 -2.16 -37.04
C ASN A 341 -9.04 -1.49 -36.28
N GLN A 342 -8.05 -0.95 -36.98
CA GLN A 342 -6.90 -0.29 -36.43
C GLN A 342 -7.16 1.21 -36.27
N ASP A 343 -6.66 1.77 -35.16
CA ASP A 343 -6.76 3.21 -34.92
C ASP A 343 -5.62 3.92 -35.66
N ILE A 344 -5.96 4.94 -36.45
CA ILE A 344 -5.00 5.71 -37.23
C ILE A 344 -4.81 7.07 -36.56
N PHE A 345 -3.56 7.44 -36.33
CA PHE A 345 -3.17 8.78 -35.89
C PHE A 345 -2.40 9.48 -37.00
N TYR A 346 -2.89 10.65 -37.40
CA TYR A 346 -2.22 11.48 -38.39
C TYR A 346 -1.27 12.45 -37.71
N LEU A 347 0.02 12.31 -37.95
CA LEU A 347 1.07 13.19 -37.46
C LEU A 347 1.50 14.13 -38.60
N ASP A 348 1.05 15.36 -38.58
CA ASP A 348 1.28 16.34 -39.63
C ASP A 348 2.74 16.79 -39.70
N SER A 349 3.41 16.96 -38.55
CA SER A 349 4.80 17.35 -38.44
C SER A 349 5.44 16.77 -37.17
N ILE A 350 6.68 16.33 -37.30
CA ILE A 350 7.51 15.85 -36.19
C ILE A 350 8.00 17.00 -35.28
N GLU A 351 7.92 18.25 -35.73
CA GLU A 351 8.33 19.43 -34.99
C GLU A 351 7.18 20.09 -34.23
N ASN A 352 5.93 19.69 -34.49
CA ASN A 352 4.77 20.27 -33.83
C ASN A 352 4.52 19.64 -32.44
N GLU A 353 4.79 20.38 -31.37
CA GLU A 353 4.60 19.91 -29.99
C GLU A 353 3.14 19.65 -29.64
N GLU A 354 2.17 20.34 -30.26
CA GLU A 354 0.75 20.11 -30.04
C GLU A 354 0.33 18.74 -30.60
N SER A 355 0.76 18.41 -31.82
CA SER A 355 0.53 17.08 -32.41
C SER A 355 1.19 15.96 -31.59
N TRP A 356 2.32 16.21 -30.94
CA TRP A 356 2.93 15.27 -30.00
C TRP A 356 2.10 15.09 -28.74
N HIS A 357 1.52 16.16 -28.23
CA HIS A 357 0.64 16.08 -27.06
C HIS A 357 -0.60 15.22 -27.38
N GLU A 358 -1.26 15.50 -28.49
CA GLU A 358 -2.40 14.72 -28.99
C GLU A 358 -2.04 13.23 -29.22
N LEU A 359 -0.86 12.96 -29.78
CA LEU A 359 -0.36 11.60 -29.99
C LEU A 359 -0.17 10.86 -28.65
N THR A 360 0.40 11.54 -27.64
CA THR A 360 0.59 10.92 -26.33
C THR A 360 -0.73 10.62 -25.64
N GLU A 361 -1.71 11.51 -25.72
CA GLU A 361 -3.06 11.27 -25.20
C GLU A 361 -3.73 10.07 -25.91
N PHE A 362 -3.62 10.01 -27.24
CA PHE A 362 -4.17 8.93 -28.04
C PHE A 362 -3.57 7.56 -27.67
N ILE A 363 -2.25 7.50 -27.51
CA ILE A 363 -1.56 6.28 -27.04
C ILE A 363 -2.04 5.89 -25.64
N GLN A 364 -2.17 6.85 -24.72
CA GLN A 364 -2.66 6.59 -23.36
C GLN A 364 -4.09 6.07 -23.35
N GLN A 365 -4.99 6.67 -24.13
CA GLN A 365 -6.37 6.19 -24.25
C GLN A 365 -6.41 4.74 -24.78
N LYS A 366 -5.61 4.42 -25.79
CA LYS A 366 -5.53 3.05 -26.33
C LYS A 366 -4.94 2.07 -25.32
N TYR A 367 -3.92 2.49 -24.57
CA TYR A 367 -3.33 1.68 -23.50
C TYR A 367 -4.35 1.38 -22.39
N MET A 368 -5.10 2.38 -21.94
CA MET A 368 -6.16 2.23 -20.95
C MET A 368 -7.30 1.36 -21.45
N ALA A 369 -7.71 1.53 -22.72
CA ALA A 369 -8.71 0.67 -23.34
C ALA A 369 -8.26 -0.80 -23.40
N LYS A 370 -7.01 -1.08 -23.72
CA LYS A 370 -6.46 -2.44 -23.71
C LYS A 370 -6.31 -3.02 -22.30
N LEU A 371 -5.96 -2.21 -21.32
CA LEU A 371 -5.98 -2.62 -19.90
C LEU A 371 -7.39 -3.11 -19.53
N ASN A 372 -8.42 -2.44 -20.00
CA ASN A 372 -9.81 -2.79 -19.71
C ASN A 372 -10.34 -3.98 -20.52
N VAL A 373 -9.80 -4.25 -21.71
CA VAL A 373 -10.21 -5.37 -22.61
C VAL A 373 -9.37 -6.63 -22.35
N GLY A 374 -8.13 -6.50 -21.91
CA GLY A 374 -7.22 -7.61 -21.60
C GLY A 374 -7.56 -8.36 -20.31
N LEU A 375 -8.68 -8.05 -19.71
CA LEU A 375 -9.31 -8.67 -18.56
C LEU A 375 -10.43 -9.59 -19.01
#